data_29ce1ec9217de0bd77b9d646427b67e0
#
_entry.id   29ce1ec9217de0bd77b9d646427b67e0
#
_cell.length_a   1.000
_cell.length_b   1.000
_cell.length_c   1.000
_cell.angle_alpha   90.00
_cell.angle_beta   90.00
_cell.angle_gamma   90.00
#
_symmetry.space_group_name_H-M   'P 1'
#
loop_
_entity.id
_entity.type
_entity.pdbx_description
1 polymer ?
#
loop_
_entity_poly.entity_id
_entity_poly.type
_entity_poly.pdbx_seq_one_letter_code
_entity_poly.pdbx_strand_id
1 'polypeptide(L)'
;MVKITQVEENSRAARAGVLAGDVLRSINQNEITDVLDYRFYLTERRVTLALTREGEPFEVTITKEEYDDIGLSFETPLMDKKRCCANKCIFCFIDQLPKGLRPSLYFKDDDARLSFLHGNYVTLTNLSDKDIDRIIKMHISPVNVSVHTTNPELRCEMMKNKRAGKVLAYLDRLAEAGIRICGQIVLCRGVNDGEELSRSMRDLKRLHPALSSVSVVPAGLTKYREGLYPLSSFSAEECRAVIAQVNAFGDECERELGERKIGRASCRERVCLSV
;
A
#
# COMPACT_ATOMS: atom_id res chain seq x y z
N MET A 1 20.26 -0.64 -10.08
CA MET A 1 20.92 -1.63 -10.99
C MET A 1 20.31 -2.99 -10.72
N VAL A 2 19.74 -3.63 -11.72
CA VAL A 2 18.97 -4.87 -11.56
C VAL A 2 19.46 -5.93 -12.55
N LYS A 3 19.77 -7.14 -12.03
CA LYS A 3 20.27 -8.25 -12.85
C LYS A 3 19.11 -8.93 -13.57
N ILE A 4 19.25 -9.10 -14.89
CA ILE A 4 18.32 -9.87 -15.73
C ILE A 4 18.64 -11.35 -15.53
N THR A 5 17.63 -12.13 -15.14
CA THR A 5 17.80 -13.57 -14.90
C THR A 5 17.38 -14.42 -16.09
N GLN A 6 16.44 -13.94 -16.90
CA GLN A 6 15.97 -14.62 -18.11
C GLN A 6 15.57 -13.59 -19.15
N VAL A 7 15.77 -13.92 -20.40
CA VAL A 7 15.26 -13.21 -21.57
C VAL A 7 14.39 -14.19 -22.36
N GLU A 8 13.15 -13.83 -22.59
CA GLU A 8 12.19 -14.66 -23.33
C GLU A 8 12.65 -14.85 -24.78
N GLU A 9 12.59 -16.08 -25.27
CA GLU A 9 12.97 -16.41 -26.64
C GLU A 9 12.09 -15.64 -27.63
N ASN A 10 12.72 -15.14 -28.71
CA ASN A 10 12.05 -14.32 -29.74
C ASN A 10 11.42 -13.02 -29.24
N SER A 11 11.67 -12.62 -27.97
CA SER A 11 11.24 -11.33 -27.45
C SER A 11 11.94 -10.15 -28.14
N ARG A 12 11.45 -8.94 -27.90
CA ARG A 12 12.10 -7.72 -28.39
C ARG A 12 13.49 -7.52 -27.78
N ALA A 13 13.65 -7.84 -26.49
CA ALA A 13 14.95 -7.79 -25.82
C ALA A 13 15.93 -8.80 -26.40
N ALA A 14 15.50 -10.05 -26.64
CA ALA A 14 16.34 -11.07 -27.26
C ALA A 14 16.83 -10.63 -28.66
N ARG A 15 15.93 -10.10 -29.49
CA ARG A 15 16.28 -9.59 -30.84
C ARG A 15 17.21 -8.38 -30.79
N ALA A 16 17.17 -7.58 -29.71
CA ALA A 16 18.09 -6.47 -29.48
C ALA A 16 19.43 -6.91 -28.87
N GLY A 17 19.66 -8.21 -28.66
CA GLY A 17 20.93 -8.75 -28.15
C GLY A 17 21.10 -8.70 -26.64
N VAL A 18 20.02 -8.48 -25.88
CA VAL A 18 20.03 -8.59 -24.40
C VAL A 18 20.12 -10.06 -24.01
N LEU A 19 20.92 -10.39 -23.02
CA LEU A 19 21.17 -11.76 -22.53
C LEU A 19 20.87 -11.86 -21.04
N ALA A 20 20.55 -13.08 -20.60
CA ALA A 20 20.55 -13.40 -19.18
C ALA A 20 21.92 -13.16 -18.58
N GLY A 21 21.98 -12.52 -17.40
CA GLY A 21 23.21 -12.09 -16.77
C GLY A 21 23.54 -10.61 -16.96
N ASP A 22 22.98 -9.95 -17.96
CA ASP A 22 23.11 -8.49 -18.12
C ASP A 22 22.51 -7.75 -16.91
N VAL A 23 23.07 -6.58 -16.62
CA VAL A 23 22.59 -5.72 -15.54
C VAL A 23 21.94 -4.47 -16.13
N LEU A 24 20.63 -4.32 -15.94
CA LEU A 24 19.88 -3.12 -16.32
C LEU A 24 20.21 -1.96 -15.38
N ARG A 25 20.66 -0.85 -15.93
CA ARG A 25 21.00 0.37 -15.19
C ARG A 25 19.91 1.45 -15.33
N SER A 26 19.54 1.76 -16.56
CA SER A 26 18.54 2.80 -16.82
C SER A 26 17.70 2.47 -18.05
N ILE A 27 16.55 3.11 -18.13
CA ILE A 27 15.66 3.18 -19.31
C ILE A 27 15.49 4.67 -19.65
N ASN A 28 15.81 5.07 -20.89
CA ASN A 28 15.76 6.46 -21.33
C ASN A 28 16.46 7.42 -20.36
N GLN A 29 17.68 7.05 -19.90
CA GLN A 29 18.52 7.78 -18.92
C GLN A 29 17.93 7.85 -17.49
N ASN A 30 16.77 7.26 -17.23
CA ASN A 30 16.20 7.17 -15.89
C ASN A 30 16.69 5.89 -15.20
N GLU A 31 17.31 6.04 -14.03
CA GLU A 31 17.82 4.91 -13.24
C GLU A 31 16.69 3.95 -12.86
N ILE A 32 16.96 2.66 -12.98
CA ILE A 32 16.04 1.59 -12.60
C ILE A 32 16.50 0.99 -11.28
N THR A 33 15.68 1.16 -10.25
CA THR A 33 15.94 0.65 -8.89
C THR A 33 15.03 -0.52 -8.53
N ASP A 34 13.80 -0.51 -9.00
CA ASP A 34 12.80 -1.54 -8.73
C ASP A 34 11.74 -1.64 -9.85
N VAL A 35 10.76 -2.49 -9.63
CA VAL A 35 9.68 -2.78 -10.58
C VAL A 35 8.81 -1.56 -10.95
N LEU A 36 8.70 -0.55 -10.07
CA LEU A 36 7.92 0.66 -10.40
C LEU A 36 8.63 1.51 -11.43
N ASP A 37 9.96 1.73 -11.28
CA ASP A 37 10.75 2.42 -12.29
C ASP A 37 10.69 1.68 -13.62
N TYR A 38 10.92 0.36 -13.57
CA TYR A 38 10.90 -0.49 -14.76
C TYR A 38 9.58 -0.37 -15.52
N ARG A 39 8.45 -0.57 -14.84
CA ARG A 39 7.13 -0.50 -15.47
C ARG A 39 6.80 0.90 -15.98
N PHE A 40 7.15 1.94 -15.23
CA PHE A 40 6.85 3.32 -15.60
C PHE A 40 7.63 3.76 -16.85
N TYR A 41 8.95 3.57 -16.86
CA TYR A 41 9.77 4.00 -17.99
C TYR A 41 9.70 3.05 -19.19
N LEU A 42 9.16 1.84 -19.01
CA LEU A 42 8.92 0.91 -20.12
C LEU A 42 7.65 1.23 -20.92
N THR A 43 6.80 2.16 -20.51
CA THR A 43 5.53 2.46 -21.21
C THR A 43 5.72 3.04 -22.59
N GLU A 44 6.83 3.73 -22.85
CA GLU A 44 7.10 4.42 -24.11
C GLU A 44 7.28 3.48 -25.29
N ARG A 45 6.93 3.94 -26.51
CA ARG A 45 7.10 3.18 -27.77
C ARG A 45 8.55 2.94 -28.14
N ARG A 46 9.44 3.85 -27.76
CA ARG A 46 10.88 3.71 -28.00
C ARG A 46 11.63 3.81 -26.69
N VAL A 47 12.30 2.75 -26.30
CA VAL A 47 13.06 2.66 -25.06
C VAL A 47 14.53 2.36 -25.34
N THR A 48 15.42 3.14 -24.76
CA THR A 48 16.86 2.90 -24.77
C THR A 48 17.26 2.34 -23.42
N LEU A 49 17.74 1.10 -23.40
CA LEU A 49 18.20 0.42 -22.20
C LEU A 49 19.72 0.61 -22.09
N ALA A 50 20.19 1.20 -20.99
CA ALA A 50 21.60 1.17 -20.63
C ALA A 50 21.85 -0.08 -19.77
N LEU A 51 22.75 -0.92 -20.25
CA LEU A 51 23.06 -2.24 -19.71
C LEU A 51 24.57 -2.37 -19.39
N THR A 52 24.91 -3.35 -18.58
CA THR A 52 26.29 -3.75 -18.35
C THR A 52 26.40 -5.26 -18.49
N ARG A 53 27.37 -5.73 -19.28
CA ARG A 53 27.72 -7.14 -19.46
C ARG A 53 29.19 -7.33 -19.08
N GLU A 54 29.47 -8.23 -18.15
CA GLU A 54 30.85 -8.52 -17.68
C GLU A 54 31.65 -7.27 -17.27
N GLY A 55 30.96 -6.21 -16.81
CA GLY A 55 31.55 -4.93 -16.41
C GLY A 55 31.55 -3.86 -17.50
N GLU A 56 31.39 -4.23 -18.78
CA GLU A 56 31.39 -3.30 -19.91
C GLU A 56 30.00 -2.73 -20.16
N PRO A 57 29.85 -1.38 -20.23
CA PRO A 57 28.58 -0.73 -20.51
C PRO A 57 28.24 -0.79 -22.00
N PHE A 58 26.97 -0.97 -22.31
CA PHE A 58 26.44 -0.86 -23.66
C PHE A 58 24.99 -0.41 -23.65
N GLU A 59 24.48 0.02 -24.78
CA GLU A 59 23.08 0.46 -24.93
C GLU A 59 22.38 -0.29 -26.07
N VAL A 60 21.10 -0.56 -25.86
CA VAL A 60 20.24 -1.08 -26.92
C VAL A 60 18.96 -0.26 -26.99
N THR A 61 18.48 -0.01 -28.21
CA THR A 61 17.20 0.67 -28.42
C THR A 61 16.17 -0.32 -28.94
N ILE A 62 15.02 -0.35 -28.29
CA ILE A 62 13.89 -1.23 -28.62
C ILE A 62 12.70 -0.37 -29.00
N THR A 63 12.07 -0.67 -30.15
CA THR A 63 10.80 -0.08 -30.55
C THR A 63 9.69 -1.10 -30.33
N LYS A 64 8.58 -0.67 -29.74
CA LYS A 64 7.44 -1.51 -29.36
C LYS A 64 6.14 -0.70 -29.35
N GLU A 65 5.00 -1.33 -29.17
CA GLU A 65 3.77 -0.61 -28.85
C GLU A 65 3.80 -0.14 -27.39
N GLU A 66 3.03 0.91 -27.09
CA GLU A 66 2.87 1.39 -25.72
C GLU A 66 2.41 0.24 -24.81
N TYR A 67 2.97 0.20 -23.58
CA TYR A 67 2.69 -0.82 -22.57
C TYR A 67 3.08 -2.28 -22.90
N ASP A 68 3.58 -2.57 -24.09
CA ASP A 68 4.09 -3.92 -24.41
C ASP A 68 5.30 -4.27 -23.52
N ASP A 69 5.38 -5.53 -23.13
CA ASP A 69 6.56 -6.09 -22.49
C ASP A 69 7.68 -6.33 -23.53
N ILE A 70 8.90 -6.36 -23.08
CA ILE A 70 10.09 -6.62 -23.89
C ILE A 70 10.70 -8.00 -23.66
N GLY A 71 10.13 -8.79 -22.71
CA GLY A 71 10.51 -10.17 -22.41
C GLY A 71 11.70 -10.31 -21.46
N LEU A 72 11.82 -9.45 -20.46
CA LEU A 72 12.84 -9.54 -19.41
C LEU A 72 12.25 -10.11 -18.11
N SER A 73 12.97 -11.04 -17.48
CA SER A 73 12.66 -11.53 -16.14
C SER A 73 13.79 -11.22 -15.16
N PHE A 74 13.41 -11.04 -13.90
CA PHE A 74 14.30 -10.66 -12.82
C PHE A 74 14.21 -11.67 -11.67
N GLU A 75 15.18 -11.67 -10.75
CA GLU A 75 15.26 -12.63 -9.64
C GLU A 75 14.02 -12.62 -8.75
N THR A 76 13.45 -11.44 -8.53
CA THR A 76 12.20 -11.29 -7.78
C THR A 76 11.22 -10.41 -8.56
N PRO A 77 9.89 -10.57 -8.36
CA PRO A 77 8.89 -9.73 -9.01
C PRO A 77 9.02 -8.24 -8.67
N LEU A 78 9.66 -7.90 -7.55
CA LEU A 78 9.92 -6.51 -7.13
C LEU A 78 11.25 -5.96 -7.64
N MET A 79 12.09 -6.82 -8.25
CA MET A 79 13.43 -6.51 -8.75
C MET A 79 14.47 -6.18 -7.65
N ASP A 80 14.03 -6.15 -6.39
CA ASP A 80 14.87 -6.00 -5.21
C ASP A 80 14.30 -6.77 -4.00
N LYS A 81 14.82 -6.49 -2.78
CA LYS A 81 14.35 -7.13 -1.54
C LYS A 81 13.01 -6.53 -1.09
N LYS A 82 12.09 -7.40 -0.65
CA LYS A 82 10.83 -6.98 0.00
C LYS A 82 11.11 -6.15 1.24
N ARG A 83 10.30 -5.12 1.48
CA ARG A 83 10.37 -4.28 2.67
C ARG A 83 9.45 -4.82 3.76
N CYS A 84 10.02 -5.14 4.92
CA CYS A 84 9.24 -5.57 6.09
C CYS A 84 8.60 -4.38 6.79
N CYS A 85 7.41 -4.59 7.37
CA CYS A 85 6.72 -3.62 8.18
C CYS A 85 7.54 -3.26 9.43
N ALA A 86 7.75 -1.95 9.66
CA ALA A 86 8.45 -1.43 10.83
C ALA A 86 7.54 -1.24 12.07
N ASN A 87 6.24 -1.53 11.94
CA ASN A 87 5.25 -1.29 12.99
C ASN A 87 5.09 -2.51 13.91
N LYS A 88 4.59 -2.24 15.12
CA LYS A 88 4.18 -3.25 16.13
C LYS A 88 2.75 -2.96 16.58
N CYS A 89 1.83 -2.89 15.62
CA CYS A 89 0.44 -2.48 15.86
C CYS A 89 -0.22 -3.35 16.93
N ILE A 90 -0.98 -2.72 17.84
CA ILE A 90 -1.70 -3.42 18.92
C ILE A 90 -2.72 -4.43 18.40
N PHE A 91 -3.15 -4.27 17.15
CA PHE A 91 -4.13 -5.11 16.44
C PHE A 91 -3.50 -5.98 15.34
N CYS A 92 -2.17 -6.10 15.27
CA CYS A 92 -1.52 -6.83 14.18
C CYS A 92 -1.98 -8.28 14.14
N PHE A 93 -2.62 -8.69 13.04
CA PHE A 93 -3.13 -10.05 12.89
C PHE A 93 -1.99 -11.08 12.72
N ILE A 94 -0.84 -10.70 12.19
CA ILE A 94 0.34 -11.58 12.08
C ILE A 94 0.85 -11.99 13.47
N ASP A 95 0.83 -11.06 14.45
CA ASP A 95 1.26 -11.36 15.81
C ASP A 95 0.31 -12.31 16.55
N GLN A 96 -0.89 -12.53 16.01
CA GLN A 96 -1.92 -13.42 16.53
C GLN A 96 -2.00 -14.76 15.80
N LEU A 97 -1.03 -15.08 14.96
CA LEU A 97 -0.97 -16.39 14.31
C LEU A 97 -0.45 -17.48 15.28
N PRO A 98 -0.91 -18.73 15.13
CA PRO A 98 -0.35 -19.86 15.86
C PRO A 98 1.16 -19.95 15.65
N LYS A 99 1.90 -20.34 16.68
CA LYS A 99 3.35 -20.62 16.55
C LYS A 99 3.59 -21.89 15.74
N GLY A 100 4.74 -21.98 15.06
CA GLY A 100 5.18 -23.18 14.35
C GLY A 100 4.64 -23.35 12.93
N LEU A 101 4.00 -22.35 12.36
CA LEU A 101 3.62 -22.34 10.95
C LEU A 101 4.82 -22.01 10.06
N ARG A 102 4.67 -22.18 8.73
CA ARG A 102 5.74 -21.86 7.77
C ARG A 102 6.17 -20.39 7.90
N PRO A 103 7.48 -20.07 7.80
CA PRO A 103 8.01 -18.72 8.03
C PRO A 103 7.37 -17.63 7.16
N SER A 104 6.95 -17.96 5.93
CA SER A 104 6.31 -17.00 5.03
C SER A 104 5.01 -16.40 5.56
N LEU A 105 4.31 -17.06 6.49
CA LEU A 105 3.08 -16.55 7.09
C LEU A 105 3.35 -15.47 8.14
N TYR A 106 4.56 -15.40 8.69
CA TYR A 106 4.93 -14.39 9.69
C TYR A 106 5.59 -13.15 9.08
N PHE A 107 5.68 -13.10 7.75
CA PHE A 107 6.19 -11.94 7.07
C PHE A 107 5.18 -10.79 7.18
N LYS A 108 5.60 -9.69 7.83
CA LYS A 108 4.80 -8.47 7.95
C LYS A 108 5.08 -7.58 6.75
N ASP A 109 4.12 -7.51 5.85
CA ASP A 109 4.22 -6.69 4.64
C ASP A 109 3.78 -5.24 4.92
N ASP A 110 4.59 -4.29 4.48
CA ASP A 110 4.26 -2.86 4.36
C ASP A 110 5.05 -2.25 3.19
N ASP A 111 5.16 -3.02 2.11
CA ASP A 111 5.87 -2.62 0.90
C ASP A 111 4.91 -1.90 -0.06
N ALA A 112 5.13 -0.61 -0.26
CA ALA A 112 4.26 0.21 -1.10
C ALA A 112 4.14 -0.31 -2.54
N ARG A 113 5.17 -0.99 -3.06
CA ARG A 113 5.13 -1.58 -4.41
C ARG A 113 4.10 -2.69 -4.52
N LEU A 114 3.93 -3.49 -3.46
CA LEU A 114 2.86 -4.50 -3.41
C LEU A 114 1.47 -3.85 -3.34
N SER A 115 1.35 -2.68 -2.72
CA SER A 115 0.11 -1.90 -2.78
C SER A 115 -0.27 -1.56 -4.22
N PHE A 116 0.68 -1.05 -4.99
CA PHE A 116 0.43 -0.65 -6.39
C PHE A 116 0.22 -1.83 -7.34
N LEU A 117 0.90 -2.95 -7.07
CA LEU A 117 0.81 -4.15 -7.91
C LEU A 117 -0.43 -5.02 -7.60
N HIS A 118 -0.84 -5.07 -6.33
CA HIS A 118 -1.82 -6.04 -5.84
C HIS A 118 -2.96 -5.42 -5.02
N GLY A 119 -2.95 -4.11 -4.81
CA GLY A 119 -3.99 -3.42 -4.04
C GLY A 119 -3.86 -3.57 -2.52
N ASN A 120 -2.69 -3.95 -2.00
CA ASN A 120 -2.45 -4.05 -0.56
C ASN A 120 -2.50 -2.67 0.10
N TYR A 121 -2.95 -2.63 1.36
CA TYR A 121 -2.91 -1.41 2.17
C TYR A 121 -1.53 -1.21 2.77
N VAL A 122 -1.02 0.02 2.72
CA VAL A 122 0.25 0.43 3.32
C VAL A 122 0.03 1.45 4.43
N THR A 123 0.94 1.47 5.39
CA THR A 123 0.83 2.39 6.53
C THR A 123 1.48 3.75 6.29
N LEU A 124 2.21 3.91 5.21
CA LEU A 124 3.10 5.04 4.86
C LEU A 124 4.33 5.16 5.79
N THR A 125 4.42 4.42 6.90
CA THR A 125 5.52 4.57 7.87
C THR A 125 6.87 4.11 7.33
N ASN A 126 6.88 3.24 6.32
CA ASN A 126 8.08 2.77 5.64
C ASN A 126 8.53 3.68 4.49
N LEU A 127 7.75 4.71 4.16
CA LEU A 127 8.05 5.62 3.06
C LEU A 127 8.84 6.85 3.54
N SER A 128 9.75 7.31 2.71
CA SER A 128 10.45 8.58 2.84
C SER A 128 9.78 9.67 2.00
N ASP A 129 10.19 10.92 2.18
CA ASP A 129 9.76 12.04 1.33
C ASP A 129 10.07 11.76 -0.16
N LYS A 130 11.23 11.16 -0.45
CA LYS A 130 11.63 10.77 -1.81
C LYS A 130 10.70 9.71 -2.41
N ASP A 131 10.23 8.75 -1.59
CA ASP A 131 9.26 7.75 -2.07
C ASP A 131 7.91 8.42 -2.41
N ILE A 132 7.47 9.40 -1.61
CA ILE A 132 6.25 10.17 -1.89
C ILE A 132 6.41 11.03 -3.15
N ASP A 133 7.54 11.74 -3.30
CA ASP A 133 7.84 12.51 -4.52
C ASP A 133 7.82 11.62 -5.76
N ARG A 134 8.34 10.41 -5.65
CA ARG A 134 8.34 9.41 -6.73
C ARG A 134 6.92 8.94 -7.07
N ILE A 135 6.09 8.64 -6.08
CA ILE A 135 4.68 8.27 -6.27
C ILE A 135 3.93 9.38 -7.00
N ILE A 136 4.15 10.63 -6.60
CA ILE A 136 3.55 11.82 -7.22
C ILE A 136 4.05 11.97 -8.67
N LYS A 137 5.37 11.94 -8.89
CA LYS A 137 5.98 12.06 -10.22
C LYS A 137 5.46 11.01 -11.20
N MET A 138 5.31 9.77 -10.74
CA MET A 138 4.81 8.66 -11.56
C MET A 138 3.28 8.61 -11.63
N HIS A 139 2.60 9.51 -10.92
CA HIS A 139 1.14 9.54 -10.80
C HIS A 139 0.52 8.19 -10.44
N ILE A 140 1.16 7.47 -9.50
CA ILE A 140 0.70 6.15 -9.06
C ILE A 140 -0.59 6.30 -8.25
N SER A 141 -1.69 5.82 -8.79
CA SER A 141 -3.04 6.01 -8.25
C SER A 141 -3.95 4.82 -8.59
N PRO A 142 -4.80 4.32 -7.67
CA PRO A 142 -4.95 4.78 -6.29
C PRO A 142 -3.86 4.28 -5.33
N VAL A 143 -3.70 4.98 -4.18
CA VAL A 143 -2.91 4.51 -3.05
C VAL A 143 -3.84 4.03 -1.94
N ASN A 144 -3.68 2.79 -1.52
CA ASN A 144 -4.47 2.19 -0.43
C ASN A 144 -3.73 2.41 0.91
N VAL A 145 -4.33 3.15 1.83
CA VAL A 145 -3.65 3.60 3.07
C VAL A 145 -4.34 3.06 4.31
N SER A 146 -3.59 2.35 5.14
CA SER A 146 -3.96 1.98 6.51
C SER A 146 -3.82 3.20 7.43
N VAL A 147 -4.91 3.94 7.62
CA VAL A 147 -4.94 5.19 8.39
C VAL A 147 -5.08 4.92 9.89
N HIS A 148 -6.06 4.12 10.27
CA HIS A 148 -6.48 3.72 11.62
C HIS A 148 -7.02 4.86 12.48
N THR A 149 -6.35 5.99 12.55
CA THR A 149 -6.80 7.26 13.15
C THR A 149 -6.03 8.42 12.54
N THR A 150 -6.63 9.59 12.51
CA THR A 150 -5.98 10.86 12.12
C THR A 150 -5.38 11.61 13.31
N ASN A 151 -5.58 11.11 14.53
CA ASN A 151 -4.91 11.60 15.72
C ASN A 151 -3.44 11.15 15.73
N PRO A 152 -2.45 12.06 15.60
CA PRO A 152 -1.05 11.68 15.44
C PRO A 152 -0.49 10.91 16.64
N GLU A 153 -0.84 11.32 17.85
CA GLU A 153 -0.39 10.71 19.10
C GLU A 153 -0.98 9.30 19.23
N LEU A 154 -2.30 9.18 19.09
CA LEU A 154 -2.98 7.89 19.16
C LEU A 154 -2.48 6.94 18.07
N ARG A 155 -2.20 7.45 16.87
CA ARG A 155 -1.64 6.63 15.78
C ARG A 155 -0.27 6.06 16.15
N CYS A 156 0.59 6.88 16.77
CA CYS A 156 1.89 6.41 17.28
C CYS A 156 1.73 5.30 18.32
N GLU A 157 0.78 5.45 19.24
CA GLU A 157 0.47 4.46 20.28
C GLU A 157 -0.07 3.16 19.69
N MET A 158 -1.07 3.25 18.81
CA MET A 158 -1.69 2.11 18.16
C MET A 158 -0.70 1.30 17.31
N MET A 159 0.20 1.97 16.60
CA MET A 159 1.17 1.33 15.72
C MET A 159 2.52 1.05 16.40
N LYS A 160 2.70 1.53 17.64
CA LYS A 160 3.98 1.48 18.36
C LYS A 160 5.16 1.97 17.50
N ASN A 161 4.93 3.06 16.79
CA ASN A 161 5.90 3.66 15.87
C ASN A 161 5.83 5.20 15.96
N LYS A 162 6.91 5.82 16.41
CA LYS A 162 7.00 7.29 16.60
C LYS A 162 6.82 8.10 15.30
N ARG A 163 7.05 7.49 14.15
CA ARG A 163 6.83 8.15 12.85
C ARG A 163 5.38 8.13 12.39
N ALA A 164 4.54 7.26 12.97
CA ALA A 164 3.19 7.00 12.48
C ALA A 164 2.30 8.25 12.44
N GLY A 165 2.43 9.14 13.43
CA GLY A 165 1.72 10.42 13.45
C GLY A 165 2.21 11.39 12.37
N LYS A 166 3.54 11.54 12.26
CA LYS A 166 4.15 12.49 11.31
C LYS A 166 3.80 12.19 9.85
N VAL A 167 3.76 10.92 9.46
CA VAL A 167 3.49 10.52 8.08
C VAL A 167 2.04 10.71 7.63
N LEU A 168 1.12 11.10 8.53
CA LEU A 168 -0.23 11.51 8.14
C LEU A 168 -0.22 12.69 7.17
N ALA A 169 0.77 13.60 7.27
CA ALA A 169 0.95 14.69 6.34
C ALA A 169 1.17 14.24 4.87
N TYR A 170 1.55 12.99 4.65
CA TYR A 170 1.64 12.44 3.30
C TYR A 170 0.29 12.29 2.61
N LEU A 171 -0.80 12.17 3.37
CA LEU A 171 -2.15 12.13 2.81
C LEU A 171 -2.50 13.45 2.12
N ASP A 172 -2.17 14.59 2.76
CA ASP A 172 -2.40 15.92 2.19
C ASP A 172 -1.57 16.10 0.91
N ARG A 173 -0.27 15.75 0.94
CA ARG A 173 0.62 15.82 -0.23
C ARG A 173 0.13 14.99 -1.42
N LEU A 174 -0.35 13.76 -1.15
CA LEU A 174 -0.90 12.89 -2.19
C LEU A 174 -2.21 13.47 -2.75
N ALA A 175 -3.08 14.00 -1.88
CA ALA A 175 -4.34 14.59 -2.28
C ALA A 175 -4.14 15.86 -3.11
N GLU A 176 -3.23 16.76 -2.71
CA GLU A 176 -2.86 17.99 -3.45
C GLU A 176 -2.28 17.67 -4.84
N ALA A 177 -1.57 16.54 -4.96
CA ALA A 177 -1.06 16.04 -6.24
C ALA A 177 -2.10 15.29 -7.10
N GLY A 178 -3.37 15.24 -6.67
CA GLY A 178 -4.44 14.56 -7.40
C GLY A 178 -4.38 13.02 -7.36
N ILE A 179 -3.58 12.44 -6.45
CA ILE A 179 -3.50 11.00 -6.27
C ILE A 179 -4.74 10.51 -5.51
N ARG A 180 -5.45 9.52 -6.08
CA ARG A 180 -6.61 8.93 -5.41
C ARG A 180 -6.18 8.11 -4.20
N ILE A 181 -6.91 8.26 -3.08
CA ILE A 181 -6.63 7.60 -1.82
C ILE A 181 -7.82 6.71 -1.44
N CYS A 182 -7.54 5.46 -1.09
CA CYS A 182 -8.48 4.56 -0.44
C CYS A 182 -8.01 4.33 0.99
N GLY A 183 -8.76 4.83 1.97
CA GLY A 183 -8.42 4.73 3.39
C GLY A 183 -8.98 3.45 4.03
N GLN A 184 -8.26 2.92 5.03
CA GLN A 184 -8.76 1.87 5.90
C GLN A 184 -8.54 2.23 7.37
N ILE A 185 -9.55 2.02 8.19
CA ILE A 185 -9.52 2.16 9.64
C ILE A 185 -9.74 0.77 10.25
N VAL A 186 -8.70 0.21 10.86
CA VAL A 186 -8.88 -0.95 11.74
C VAL A 186 -9.37 -0.44 13.08
N LEU A 187 -10.63 -0.74 13.40
CA LEU A 187 -11.33 -0.22 14.56
C LEU A 187 -11.09 -1.12 15.77
N CYS A 188 -10.51 -0.55 16.83
CA CYS A 188 -10.21 -1.20 18.09
C CYS A 188 -11.14 -0.64 19.18
N ARG A 189 -11.95 -1.53 19.79
CA ARG A 189 -12.90 -1.15 20.85
C ARG A 189 -12.20 -0.43 21.99
N GLY A 190 -12.74 0.74 22.37
CA GLY A 190 -12.22 1.58 23.46
C GLY A 190 -10.87 2.25 23.14
N VAL A 191 -10.43 2.28 21.87
CA VAL A 191 -9.17 2.89 21.47
C VAL A 191 -9.39 3.99 20.43
N ASN A 192 -9.89 3.64 19.25
CA ASN A 192 -10.13 4.59 18.15
C ASN A 192 -11.57 4.57 17.64
N ASP A 193 -12.51 4.08 18.45
CA ASP A 193 -13.95 4.13 18.23
C ASP A 193 -14.60 5.43 18.74
N GLY A 194 -15.92 5.52 18.68
CA GLY A 194 -16.67 6.68 19.15
C GLY A 194 -16.22 8.01 18.53
N GLU A 195 -15.81 8.97 19.37
CA GLU A 195 -15.39 10.31 18.92
C GLU A 195 -14.10 10.30 18.08
N GLU A 196 -13.15 9.41 18.36
CA GLU A 196 -11.94 9.27 17.54
C GLU A 196 -12.26 8.76 16.13
N LEU A 197 -13.24 7.86 15.99
CA LEU A 197 -13.74 7.46 14.69
C LEU A 197 -14.39 8.64 13.96
N SER A 198 -15.27 9.39 14.64
CA SER A 198 -15.92 10.59 14.08
C SER A 198 -14.89 11.63 13.62
N ARG A 199 -13.85 11.87 14.45
CA ARG A 199 -12.74 12.75 14.11
C ARG A 199 -12.05 12.28 12.83
N SER A 200 -11.64 11.01 12.79
CA SER A 200 -10.92 10.45 11.65
C SER A 200 -11.74 10.50 10.37
N MET A 201 -13.03 10.26 10.43
CA MET A 201 -13.93 10.37 9.29
C MET A 201 -14.03 11.81 8.78
N ARG A 202 -14.18 12.81 9.67
CA ARG A 202 -14.21 14.24 9.31
C ARG A 202 -12.90 14.69 8.68
N ASP A 203 -11.77 14.32 9.26
CA ASP A 203 -10.44 14.69 8.76
C ASP A 203 -10.17 14.10 7.38
N LEU A 204 -10.56 12.84 7.16
CA LEU A 204 -10.41 12.18 5.86
C LEU A 204 -11.35 12.78 4.80
N LYS A 205 -12.59 13.18 5.19
CA LYS A 205 -13.54 13.84 4.28
C LYS A 205 -12.95 15.10 3.63
N ARG A 206 -12.07 15.84 4.35
CA ARG A 206 -11.41 17.04 3.80
C ARG A 206 -10.49 16.77 2.61
N LEU A 207 -10.06 15.53 2.43
CA LEU A 207 -9.23 15.12 1.30
C LEU A 207 -10.05 14.94 -0.01
N HIS A 208 -11.38 15.21 0.00
CA HIS A 208 -12.17 15.22 -1.23
C HIS A 208 -11.63 16.26 -2.22
N PRO A 209 -11.53 15.99 -3.55
CA PRO A 209 -12.04 14.79 -4.25
C PRO A 209 -11.04 13.60 -4.28
N ALA A 210 -9.80 13.78 -3.80
CA ALA A 210 -8.78 12.73 -3.87
C ALA A 210 -9.14 11.48 -3.05
N LEU A 211 -9.86 11.64 -1.92
CA LEU A 211 -10.38 10.48 -1.18
C LEU A 211 -11.46 9.76 -1.98
N SER A 212 -11.17 8.52 -2.38
CA SER A 212 -12.12 7.67 -3.10
C SER A 212 -13.07 6.94 -2.14
N SER A 213 -12.52 6.36 -1.08
CA SER A 213 -13.31 5.61 -0.09
C SER A 213 -12.56 5.46 1.23
N VAL A 214 -13.31 5.21 2.31
CA VAL A 214 -12.78 4.76 3.59
C VAL A 214 -13.54 3.51 4.04
N SER A 215 -12.80 2.46 4.36
CA SER A 215 -13.33 1.23 4.93
C SER A 215 -13.08 1.17 6.43
N VAL A 216 -14.12 1.06 7.23
CA VAL A 216 -14.01 0.83 8.68
C VAL A 216 -14.19 -0.65 8.96
N VAL A 217 -13.15 -1.29 9.52
CA VAL A 217 -13.08 -2.75 9.72
C VAL A 217 -12.75 -3.03 11.19
N PRO A 218 -13.55 -3.81 11.93
CA PRO A 218 -13.20 -4.14 13.31
C PRO A 218 -11.91 -4.96 13.37
N ALA A 219 -11.13 -4.75 14.43
CA ALA A 219 -9.93 -5.54 14.69
C ALA A 219 -10.30 -7.01 14.89
N GLY A 220 -9.74 -7.89 14.05
CA GLY A 220 -9.88 -9.33 14.21
C GLY A 220 -9.09 -9.83 15.41
N LEU A 221 -9.72 -10.59 16.30
CA LEU A 221 -9.09 -11.15 17.49
C LEU A 221 -9.09 -12.68 17.41
N THR A 222 -7.94 -13.28 17.69
CA THR A 222 -7.78 -14.75 17.74
C THR A 222 -7.51 -15.21 19.18
N LYS A 223 -7.59 -16.49 19.42
CA LYS A 223 -7.23 -17.10 20.72
C LYS A 223 -5.72 -17.05 21.04
N TYR A 224 -4.88 -16.66 20.09
CA TYR A 224 -3.42 -16.62 20.24
C TYR A 224 -2.92 -15.22 20.62
N ARG A 225 -3.59 -14.56 21.56
CA ARG A 225 -3.27 -13.19 21.99
C ARG A 225 -2.54 -13.12 23.34
N GLU A 226 -2.03 -14.20 23.84
CA GLU A 226 -1.28 -14.23 25.09
C GLU A 226 -0.05 -13.29 24.99
N GLY A 227 0.10 -12.39 25.98
CA GLY A 227 1.18 -11.39 26.00
C GLY A 227 1.06 -10.22 25.03
N LEU A 228 0.00 -10.16 24.22
CA LEU A 228 -0.28 -9.03 23.34
C LEU A 228 -1.13 -7.97 24.05
N TYR A 229 -1.24 -6.78 23.45
CA TYR A 229 -2.06 -5.68 23.95
C TYR A 229 -3.51 -6.15 24.18
N PRO A 230 -4.13 -5.85 25.34
CA PRO A 230 -5.44 -6.37 25.70
C PRO A 230 -6.58 -5.68 24.92
N LEU A 231 -6.87 -6.17 23.71
CA LEU A 231 -8.05 -5.77 22.94
C LEU A 231 -9.23 -6.69 23.26
N SER A 232 -10.44 -6.14 23.21
CA SER A 232 -11.69 -6.87 23.32
C SER A 232 -12.55 -6.70 22.07
N SER A 233 -13.37 -7.70 21.77
CA SER A 233 -14.33 -7.64 20.66
C SER A 233 -15.48 -6.67 20.99
N PHE A 234 -16.08 -6.11 19.95
CA PHE A 234 -17.35 -5.36 20.09
C PHE A 234 -18.48 -6.32 20.41
N SER A 235 -19.41 -5.88 21.28
CA SER A 235 -20.69 -6.56 21.44
C SER A 235 -21.58 -6.33 20.22
N ALA A 236 -22.65 -7.11 20.10
CA ALA A 236 -23.62 -6.95 19.01
C ALA A 236 -24.29 -5.54 19.02
N GLU A 237 -24.49 -4.97 20.20
CA GLU A 237 -25.03 -3.62 20.34
C GLU A 237 -24.04 -2.55 19.90
N GLU A 238 -22.79 -2.64 20.37
CA GLU A 238 -21.71 -1.75 19.95
C GLU A 238 -21.43 -1.83 18.45
N CYS A 239 -21.51 -3.04 17.85
CA CYS A 239 -21.42 -3.19 16.39
C CYS A 239 -22.53 -2.44 15.67
N ARG A 240 -23.78 -2.54 16.16
CA ARG A 240 -24.91 -1.79 15.58
C ARG A 240 -24.71 -0.27 15.71
N ALA A 241 -24.20 0.20 16.83
CA ALA A 241 -23.90 1.62 17.05
C ALA A 241 -22.82 2.13 16.07
N VAL A 242 -21.71 1.39 15.89
CA VAL A 242 -20.66 1.72 14.91
C VAL A 242 -21.22 1.73 13.49
N ILE A 243 -22.02 0.73 13.11
CA ILE A 243 -22.65 0.68 11.78
C ILE A 243 -23.56 1.89 11.57
N ALA A 244 -24.36 2.26 12.57
CA ALA A 244 -25.23 3.44 12.49
C ALA A 244 -24.40 4.72 12.34
N GLN A 245 -23.33 4.88 13.11
CA GLN A 245 -22.40 6.02 13.05
C GLN A 245 -21.77 6.16 11.65
N VAL A 246 -21.22 5.08 11.11
CA VAL A 246 -20.59 5.07 9.78
C VAL A 246 -21.61 5.33 8.67
N ASN A 247 -22.81 4.77 8.78
CA ASN A 247 -23.87 5.01 7.80
C ASN A 247 -24.35 6.47 7.81
N ALA A 248 -24.62 7.03 9.00
CA ALA A 248 -25.03 8.43 9.14
C ALA A 248 -23.98 9.39 8.53
N PHE A 249 -22.68 9.12 8.75
CA PHE A 249 -21.62 9.91 8.14
C PHE A 249 -21.52 9.69 6.63
N GLY A 250 -21.77 8.47 6.15
CA GLY A 250 -21.85 8.19 4.71
C GLY A 250 -22.99 8.97 4.03
N ASP A 251 -24.16 9.03 4.67
CA ASP A 251 -25.34 9.79 4.19
C ASP A 251 -25.05 11.31 4.22
N GLU A 252 -24.29 11.80 5.18
CA GLU A 252 -23.78 13.17 5.22
C GLU A 252 -22.86 13.47 4.04
N CYS A 253 -21.87 12.60 3.79
CA CYS A 253 -20.98 12.76 2.64
C CYS A 253 -21.75 12.79 1.31
N GLU A 254 -22.74 11.91 1.13
CA GLU A 254 -23.57 11.86 -0.08
C GLU A 254 -24.35 13.16 -0.28
N ARG A 255 -24.91 13.74 0.79
CA ARG A 255 -25.64 15.03 0.71
C ARG A 255 -24.71 16.21 0.40
N GLU A 256 -23.51 16.24 0.98
CA GLU A 256 -22.60 17.39 0.86
C GLU A 256 -21.66 17.32 -0.33
N LEU A 257 -21.25 16.12 -0.73
CA LEU A 257 -20.24 15.89 -1.77
C LEU A 257 -20.80 15.23 -3.03
N GLY A 258 -22.10 14.82 -3.00
CA GLY A 258 -22.69 14.07 -4.09
C GLY A 258 -22.26 12.59 -4.16
N GLU A 259 -21.40 12.15 -3.24
CA GLU A 259 -20.84 10.80 -3.24
C GLU A 259 -20.71 10.26 -1.83
N ARG A 260 -21.02 8.95 -1.67
CA ARG A 260 -20.84 8.24 -0.42
C ARG A 260 -19.38 7.80 -0.24
N LYS A 261 -18.52 8.66 0.28
CA LYS A 261 -17.06 8.40 0.41
C LYS A 261 -16.70 7.37 1.49
N ILE A 262 -17.57 7.18 2.48
CA ILE A 262 -17.36 6.22 3.54
C ILE A 262 -18.37 5.10 3.36
N GLY A 263 -17.85 3.96 2.98
CA GLY A 263 -18.59 2.75 2.77
C GLY A 263 -18.65 1.88 4.03
N ARG A 264 -19.54 0.93 4.01
CA ARG A 264 -19.71 -0.09 5.05
C ARG A 264 -18.39 -0.81 5.26
N ALA A 265 -18.11 -1.20 6.50
CA ALA A 265 -17.08 -2.16 6.82
C ALA A 265 -17.16 -3.35 5.84
N SER A 266 -16.08 -3.65 5.16
CA SER A 266 -16.02 -4.75 4.18
C SER A 266 -16.27 -6.13 4.82
N CYS A 267 -16.10 -6.22 6.13
CA CYS A 267 -16.47 -7.38 6.95
C CYS A 267 -17.90 -7.24 7.48
N ARG A 268 -18.83 -7.03 6.57
CA ARG A 268 -20.25 -7.10 6.88
C ARG A 268 -20.56 -8.27 7.80
N GLU A 269 -21.25 -8.00 8.90
CA GLU A 269 -22.09 -8.99 9.61
C GLU A 269 -21.39 -10.30 10.02
N ARG A 270 -20.45 -10.82 9.22
CA ARG A 270 -19.79 -12.10 9.54
C ARG A 270 -18.80 -12.02 10.70
N VAL A 271 -18.10 -10.90 10.89
CA VAL A 271 -17.17 -10.76 12.01
C VAL A 271 -17.91 -10.41 13.31
N CYS A 272 -19.03 -9.72 13.21
CA CYS A 272 -19.90 -9.44 14.37
C CYS A 272 -20.86 -10.59 14.71
N LEU A 273 -21.12 -11.54 13.79
CA LEU A 273 -22.05 -12.65 13.97
C LEU A 273 -21.37 -14.01 14.19
N SER A 274 -20.06 -14.09 14.12
CA SER A 274 -19.28 -15.32 14.34
C SER A 274 -18.65 -15.38 15.74
N VAL A 275 -19.34 -14.87 16.76
CA VAL A 275 -19.04 -15.13 18.16
C VAL A 275 -20.15 -15.94 18.77
#